data_d14dd2fb707334408629ca88f5f1a93a
#
_entry.id   d14dd2fb707334408629ca88f5f1a93a
#
_cell.length_a   1.000
_cell.length_b   1.000
_cell.length_c   1.000
_cell.angle_alpha   90.00
_cell.angle_beta   90.00
_cell.angle_gamma   90.00
#
_symmetry.space_group_name_H-M   'P 1'
#
loop_
_entity.id
_entity.type
_entity.pdbx_description
1 polymer ?
#
loop_
_entity_poly.entity_id
_entity_poly.type
_entity_poly.pdbx_seq_one_letter_code
_entity_poly.pdbx_strand_id
1 'polypeptide(L)'
;MTMGSLRHRGALLRVLGLVVVTVSWILAGACAGGRTPYIIEQYTLEYPAPKARGSNPMETTLRVERFSAAKAYSGQAMVCRSAPFKLDVYDGHRWRVPPGDMVTDFLLRDLRSAGVFQAVFSYHDPQETRFVLEGAVEEFLESEEQGGAQAVLALSVTLLDLGQREVTKRVVYQRRYRFAEPLQARGPLGLVQAMSRAMEMSSAALLDDMKAAVKDAIRP
;
A
#
# COMPACT_ATOMS: atom_id res chain seq x y z
N MET A 1 30.60 77.44 33.15
CA MET A 1 30.57 76.69 31.91
C MET A 1 30.31 75.20 32.18
N THR A 2 29.09 74.73 32.43
CA THR A 2 28.81 73.28 32.63
C THR A 2 27.32 72.91 32.53
N MET A 3 26.54 73.61 31.67
CA MET A 3 25.09 73.28 31.50
C MET A 3 24.75 72.61 30.15
N GLY A 4 25.72 72.36 29.26
CA GLY A 4 25.48 71.78 27.92
C GLY A 4 25.58 70.26 27.86
N SER A 5 26.30 69.61 28.78
CA SER A 5 26.65 68.19 28.69
C SER A 5 25.54 67.22 29.14
N LEU A 6 24.65 67.65 30.01
CA LEU A 6 23.55 66.80 30.53
C LEU A 6 22.39 66.61 29.53
N ARG A 7 22.11 67.58 28.66
CA ARG A 7 21.04 67.50 27.65
C ARG A 7 21.36 66.51 26.52
N HIS A 8 22.61 66.40 26.11
CA HIS A 8 23.04 65.42 25.06
C HIS A 8 23.01 64.00 25.58
N ARG A 9 23.35 63.72 26.82
CA ARG A 9 23.28 62.37 27.41
C ARG A 9 21.86 61.84 27.50
N GLY A 10 20.87 62.71 27.84
CA GLY A 10 19.47 62.31 27.88
C GLY A 10 18.86 62.01 26.51
N ALA A 11 19.27 62.74 25.47
CA ALA A 11 18.84 62.48 24.09
C ALA A 11 19.45 61.19 23.54
N LEU A 12 20.71 60.91 23.82
CA LEU A 12 21.38 59.65 23.38
C LEU A 12 20.75 58.43 24.02
N LEU A 13 20.43 58.48 25.32
CA LEU A 13 19.74 57.36 26.02
C LEU A 13 18.34 57.11 25.49
N ARG A 14 17.59 58.12 25.08
CA ARG A 14 16.25 57.98 24.47
C ARG A 14 16.33 57.35 23.07
N VAL A 15 17.29 57.75 22.24
CA VAL A 15 17.51 57.18 20.93
C VAL A 15 17.98 55.71 21.00
N LEU A 16 18.87 55.40 21.95
CA LEU A 16 19.33 54.04 22.18
C LEU A 16 18.19 53.14 22.65
N GLY A 17 17.34 53.63 23.57
CA GLY A 17 16.15 52.92 24.04
C GLY A 17 15.14 52.63 22.91
N LEU A 18 14.93 53.60 22.00
CA LEU A 18 14.04 53.44 20.86
C LEU A 18 14.58 52.40 19.86
N VAL A 19 15.86 52.38 19.61
CA VAL A 19 16.53 51.40 18.72
C VAL A 19 16.44 49.98 19.30
N VAL A 20 16.66 49.81 20.61
CA VAL A 20 16.55 48.50 21.26
C VAL A 20 15.11 47.98 21.19
N VAL A 21 14.11 48.84 21.40
CA VAL A 21 12.69 48.42 21.30
C VAL A 21 12.32 48.03 19.87
N THR A 22 12.76 48.80 18.86
CA THR A 22 12.47 48.47 17.46
C THR A 22 13.16 47.17 17.01
N VAL A 23 14.40 46.94 17.44
CA VAL A 23 15.12 45.67 17.14
C VAL A 23 14.44 44.48 17.82
N SER A 24 13.97 44.62 19.07
CA SER A 24 13.20 43.58 19.77
C SER A 24 11.91 43.22 19.05
N TRP A 25 11.20 44.19 18.50
CA TRP A 25 9.97 43.94 17.72
C TRP A 25 10.24 43.23 16.38
N ILE A 26 11.34 43.53 15.73
CA ILE A 26 11.76 42.87 14.49
C ILE A 26 12.16 41.42 14.77
N LEU A 27 12.87 41.14 15.87
CA LEU A 27 13.23 39.78 16.27
C LEU A 27 12.02 38.95 16.74
N ALA A 28 11.04 39.54 17.36
CA ALA A 28 9.80 38.85 17.78
C ALA A 28 8.91 38.46 16.59
N GLY A 29 8.96 39.22 15.47
CA GLY A 29 8.22 38.92 14.24
C GLY A 29 8.80 37.77 13.42
N ALA A 30 10.10 37.47 13.58
CA ALA A 30 10.80 36.44 12.79
C ALA A 30 10.43 35.00 13.20
N CYS A 31 9.82 34.78 14.37
CA CYS A 31 9.41 33.44 14.82
C CYS A 31 7.97 33.06 14.41
N ALA A 32 7.21 33.93 13.73
CA ALA A 32 5.85 33.66 13.30
C ALA A 32 5.73 32.94 11.95
N GLY A 33 6.81 32.32 11.45
CA GLY A 33 6.79 31.43 10.31
C GLY A 33 6.08 30.13 10.68
N GLY A 34 4.75 30.14 10.73
CA GLY A 34 3.94 28.95 10.91
C GLY A 34 4.29 27.95 9.80
N ARG A 35 4.86 26.79 10.16
CA ARG A 35 4.96 25.66 9.23
C ARG A 35 3.54 25.30 8.81
N THR A 36 3.26 25.36 7.53
CA THR A 36 2.02 24.78 7.00
C THR A 36 1.95 23.32 7.46
N PRO A 37 0.83 22.89 8.09
CA PRO A 37 0.71 21.52 8.53
C PRO A 37 0.91 20.58 7.33
N TYR A 38 1.84 19.63 7.45
CA TYR A 38 2.07 18.61 6.45
C TYR A 38 0.93 17.61 6.53
N ILE A 39 0.02 17.66 5.58
CA ILE A 39 -1.13 16.77 5.50
C ILE A 39 -0.69 15.49 4.78
N ILE A 40 -0.93 14.33 5.39
CA ILE A 40 -0.71 13.03 4.78
C ILE A 40 -2.06 12.47 4.37
N GLU A 41 -2.26 12.28 3.07
CA GLU A 41 -3.42 11.58 2.52
C GLU A 41 -3.17 10.07 2.48
N GLN A 42 -4.19 9.29 2.87
CA GLN A 42 -4.08 7.83 2.93
C GLN A 42 -5.13 7.18 2.02
N TYR A 43 -4.69 6.18 1.28
CA TYR A 43 -5.46 5.51 0.25
C TYR A 43 -5.57 4.01 0.50
N THR A 44 -6.66 3.42 0.08
CA THR A 44 -6.89 1.98 0.01
C THR A 44 -7.47 1.62 -1.34
N LEU A 45 -7.40 0.34 -1.71
CA LEU A 45 -8.03 -0.14 -2.94
C LEU A 45 -9.55 -0.18 -2.75
N GLU A 46 -10.28 -0.09 -3.88
CA GLU A 46 -11.72 -0.18 -3.90
C GLU A 46 -12.19 -0.86 -5.19
N TYR A 47 -12.82 -2.01 -5.06
CA TYR A 47 -13.48 -2.73 -6.13
C TYR A 47 -14.54 -3.71 -5.55
N PRO A 48 -15.56 -4.11 -6.33
CA PRO A 48 -16.59 -5.03 -5.86
C PRO A 48 -16.00 -6.42 -5.60
N ALA A 49 -16.38 -7.03 -4.47
CA ALA A 49 -16.00 -8.42 -4.22
C ALA A 49 -16.67 -9.36 -5.24
N PRO A 50 -15.99 -10.43 -5.67
CA PRO A 50 -16.58 -11.41 -6.57
C PRO A 50 -17.80 -12.05 -5.95
N LYS A 51 -18.83 -12.29 -6.77
CA LYS A 51 -20.07 -12.96 -6.32
C LYS A 51 -19.93 -14.47 -6.46
N ALA A 52 -20.49 -15.20 -5.51
CA ALA A 52 -20.61 -16.65 -5.61
C ALA A 52 -21.37 -17.03 -6.89
N ARG A 53 -20.74 -17.81 -7.75
CA ARG A 53 -21.35 -18.29 -9.01
C ARG A 53 -22.01 -19.65 -8.80
N GLY A 54 -23.16 -19.70 -8.11
CA GLY A 54 -24.16 -20.80 -8.15
C GLY A 54 -23.71 -22.27 -8.05
N SER A 55 -22.43 -22.58 -7.82
CA SER A 55 -21.91 -23.92 -7.59
C SER A 55 -21.80 -24.19 -6.10
N ASN A 56 -22.15 -25.41 -5.68
CA ASN A 56 -21.89 -25.82 -4.30
C ASN A 56 -20.42 -25.64 -3.96
N PRO A 57 -20.10 -25.11 -2.77
CA PRO A 57 -18.72 -25.04 -2.29
C PRO A 57 -18.06 -26.41 -2.33
N MET A 58 -16.77 -26.45 -2.63
CA MET A 58 -15.98 -27.68 -2.47
C MET A 58 -15.89 -28.02 -0.98
N GLU A 59 -16.11 -29.30 -0.62
CA GLU A 59 -16.01 -29.81 0.76
C GLU A 59 -14.56 -29.80 1.26
N THR A 60 -13.95 -28.64 1.26
CA THR A 60 -12.58 -28.44 1.70
C THR A 60 -12.37 -27.04 2.25
N THR A 61 -11.30 -26.86 3.00
CA THR A 61 -10.97 -25.63 3.69
C THR A 61 -9.67 -25.04 3.18
N LEU A 62 -9.60 -23.72 3.18
CA LEU A 62 -8.44 -22.94 2.78
C LEU A 62 -8.01 -22.01 3.91
N ARG A 63 -6.72 -21.88 4.17
CA ARG A 63 -6.13 -20.78 4.95
C ARG A 63 -5.32 -19.88 4.03
N VAL A 64 -5.50 -18.58 4.19
CA VAL A 64 -4.71 -17.55 3.52
C VAL A 64 -3.65 -17.06 4.49
N GLU A 65 -2.38 -17.32 4.18
CA GLU A 65 -1.25 -16.79 4.92
C GLU A 65 -1.06 -15.30 4.61
N ARG A 66 -0.38 -14.61 5.51
CA ARG A 66 -0.03 -13.20 5.31
C ARG A 66 0.97 -13.08 4.17
N PHE A 67 0.61 -12.37 3.12
CA PHE A 67 1.50 -12.09 1.99
C PHE A 67 2.64 -11.18 2.43
N SER A 68 3.85 -11.58 2.12
CA SER A 68 5.00 -10.69 2.25
C SER A 68 5.01 -9.66 1.11
N ALA A 69 5.90 -8.65 1.21
CA ALA A 69 6.16 -7.76 0.09
C ALA A 69 7.67 -7.57 -0.10
N ALA A 70 8.10 -7.43 -1.34
CA ALA A 70 9.47 -7.05 -1.65
C ALA A 70 9.84 -5.76 -0.91
N LYS A 71 11.06 -5.63 -0.43
CA LYS A 71 11.49 -4.53 0.45
C LYS A 71 11.20 -3.14 -0.10
N ALA A 72 11.27 -2.97 -1.41
CA ALA A 72 10.92 -1.72 -2.08
C ALA A 72 9.45 -1.31 -1.88
N TYR A 73 8.55 -2.28 -1.61
CA TYR A 73 7.10 -2.09 -1.47
C TYR A 73 6.58 -2.51 -0.10
N SER A 74 7.46 -2.80 0.87
CA SER A 74 7.04 -3.31 2.19
C SER A 74 6.51 -2.24 3.15
N GLY A 75 6.65 -0.96 2.80
CA GLY A 75 6.12 0.18 3.56
C GLY A 75 4.80 0.70 2.99
N GLN A 76 4.33 1.81 3.54
CA GLN A 76 3.10 2.49 3.10
C GLN A 76 3.34 3.51 1.96
N ALA A 77 4.58 3.70 1.50
CA ALA A 77 4.87 4.65 0.43
C ALA A 77 4.19 4.25 -0.88
N MET A 78 3.60 5.22 -1.56
CA MET A 78 3.08 5.05 -2.91
C MET A 78 4.25 5.21 -3.88
N VAL A 79 4.78 4.07 -4.36
CA VAL A 79 6.00 4.01 -5.17
C VAL A 79 5.68 4.29 -6.63
N CYS A 80 6.54 5.07 -7.30
CA CYS A 80 6.48 5.30 -8.74
C CYS A 80 7.87 5.13 -9.38
N ARG A 81 7.88 4.65 -10.62
CA ARG A 81 9.06 4.49 -11.46
C ARG A 81 8.95 5.43 -12.65
N SER A 82 9.56 6.61 -12.53
CA SER A 82 9.56 7.64 -13.57
C SER A 82 10.61 7.43 -14.65
N ALA A 83 11.63 6.60 -14.38
CA ALA A 83 12.72 6.28 -15.29
C ALA A 83 13.32 4.90 -14.95
N PRO A 84 14.05 4.23 -15.88
CA PRO A 84 14.81 3.02 -15.60
C PRO A 84 15.72 3.19 -14.39
N PHE A 85 15.80 2.18 -13.55
CA PHE A 85 16.66 2.10 -12.34
C PHE A 85 16.33 3.11 -11.24
N LYS A 86 15.25 3.91 -11.36
CA LYS A 86 14.88 4.94 -10.39
C LYS A 86 13.49 4.64 -9.80
N LEU A 87 13.42 4.55 -8.47
CA LEU A 87 12.16 4.52 -7.73
C LEU A 87 12.03 5.81 -6.93
N ASP A 88 10.90 6.46 -7.09
CA ASP A 88 10.47 7.63 -6.34
C ASP A 88 9.22 7.29 -5.53
N VAL A 89 8.72 8.23 -4.73
CA VAL A 89 7.47 8.11 -4.00
C VAL A 89 6.64 9.37 -4.17
N TYR A 90 5.33 9.24 -4.07
CA TYR A 90 4.43 10.37 -3.97
C TYR A 90 4.56 11.02 -2.59
N ASP A 91 5.06 12.25 -2.55
CA ASP A 91 5.19 13.01 -1.30
C ASP A 91 3.81 13.37 -0.74
N GLY A 92 3.62 13.19 0.58
CA GLY A 92 2.34 13.45 1.24
C GLY A 92 1.26 12.40 1.00
N HIS A 93 1.50 11.35 0.20
CA HIS A 93 0.51 10.32 -0.13
C HIS A 93 1.00 8.93 0.25
N ARG A 94 0.13 8.12 0.89
CA ARG A 94 0.50 6.79 1.37
C ARG A 94 -0.64 5.79 1.22
N TRP A 95 -0.29 4.55 1.08
CA TRP A 95 -1.23 3.47 1.32
C TRP A 95 -1.63 3.44 2.80
N ARG A 96 -2.90 3.11 3.08
CA ARG A 96 -3.41 3.01 4.46
C ARG A 96 -2.68 1.93 5.26
N VAL A 97 -2.38 0.81 4.61
CA VAL A 97 -1.60 -0.32 5.13
C VAL A 97 -0.55 -0.74 4.11
N PRO A 98 0.51 -1.45 4.51
CA PRO A 98 1.49 -1.99 3.57
C PRO A 98 0.84 -2.87 2.48
N PRO A 99 1.36 -2.87 1.24
CA PRO A 99 0.81 -3.66 0.13
C PRO A 99 0.61 -5.15 0.41
N GLY A 100 1.53 -5.79 1.15
CA GLY A 100 1.37 -7.20 1.54
C GLY A 100 0.12 -7.45 2.38
N ASP A 101 -0.14 -6.59 3.37
CA ASP A 101 -1.33 -6.66 4.21
C ASP A 101 -2.59 -6.37 3.40
N MET A 102 -2.54 -5.34 2.55
CA MET A 102 -3.65 -4.95 1.68
C MET A 102 -4.05 -6.10 0.75
N VAL A 103 -3.09 -6.71 0.08
CA VAL A 103 -3.34 -7.87 -0.81
C VAL A 103 -3.92 -9.04 -0.02
N THR A 104 -3.39 -9.33 1.17
CA THR A 104 -3.91 -10.39 2.04
C THR A 104 -5.38 -10.17 2.38
N ASP A 105 -5.73 -8.96 2.84
CA ASP A 105 -7.10 -8.62 3.25
C ASP A 105 -8.08 -8.72 2.06
N PHE A 106 -7.69 -8.22 0.90
CA PHE A 106 -8.52 -8.28 -0.30
C PHE A 106 -8.68 -9.70 -0.83
N LEU A 107 -7.62 -10.51 -0.87
CA LEU A 107 -7.72 -11.92 -1.25
C LEU A 107 -8.59 -12.72 -0.28
N LEU A 108 -8.45 -12.50 1.02
CA LEU A 108 -9.27 -13.15 2.04
C LEU A 108 -10.76 -12.79 1.86
N ARG A 109 -11.07 -11.51 1.64
CA ARG A 109 -12.42 -11.03 1.33
C ARG A 109 -12.99 -11.73 0.09
N ASP A 110 -12.21 -11.76 -0.99
CA ASP A 110 -12.65 -12.24 -2.29
C ASP A 110 -12.84 -13.75 -2.30
N LEU A 111 -11.93 -14.50 -1.69
CA LEU A 111 -12.04 -15.95 -1.54
C LEU A 111 -13.26 -16.36 -0.70
N ARG A 112 -13.58 -15.60 0.36
CA ARG A 112 -14.79 -15.80 1.15
C ARG A 112 -16.06 -15.48 0.34
N SER A 113 -16.06 -14.35 -0.36
CA SER A 113 -17.22 -13.90 -1.16
C SER A 113 -17.50 -14.81 -2.35
N ALA A 114 -16.46 -15.39 -2.95
CA ALA A 114 -16.62 -16.28 -4.10
C ALA A 114 -17.31 -17.61 -3.76
N GLY A 115 -17.32 -18.02 -2.50
CA GLY A 115 -18.00 -19.23 -2.04
C GLY A 115 -17.48 -20.52 -2.68
N VAL A 116 -16.21 -20.57 -3.07
CA VAL A 116 -15.58 -21.73 -3.72
C VAL A 116 -15.24 -22.82 -2.70
N PHE A 117 -14.83 -22.43 -1.51
CA PHE A 117 -14.44 -23.32 -0.41
C PHE A 117 -15.54 -23.38 0.64
N GLN A 118 -15.65 -24.50 1.35
CA GLN A 118 -16.55 -24.63 2.49
C GLN A 118 -16.25 -23.60 3.58
N ALA A 119 -14.96 -23.35 3.84
CA ALA A 119 -14.51 -22.28 4.73
C ALA A 119 -13.16 -21.72 4.29
N VAL A 120 -12.98 -20.40 4.49
CA VAL A 120 -11.72 -19.70 4.25
C VAL A 120 -11.30 -19.00 5.54
N PHE A 121 -10.15 -19.40 6.06
CA PHE A 121 -9.55 -18.92 7.30
C PHE A 121 -8.44 -17.91 7.01
N SER A 122 -8.23 -17.00 7.93
CA SER A 122 -7.08 -16.10 7.92
C SER A 122 -5.88 -16.76 8.62
N TYR A 123 -4.70 -16.21 8.45
CA TYR A 123 -3.49 -16.64 9.14
C TYR A 123 -3.55 -16.46 10.67
N HIS A 124 -4.52 -15.72 11.20
CA HIS A 124 -4.78 -15.58 12.65
C HIS A 124 -5.65 -16.72 13.22
N ASP A 125 -6.37 -17.44 12.36
CA ASP A 125 -7.29 -18.46 12.80
C ASP A 125 -6.52 -19.76 13.13
N PRO A 126 -6.76 -20.40 14.31
CA PRO A 126 -6.00 -21.56 14.75
C PRO A 126 -6.41 -22.87 14.10
N GLN A 127 -7.41 -22.86 13.21
CA GLN A 127 -7.95 -24.07 12.60
C GLN A 127 -6.96 -24.72 11.65
N GLU A 128 -6.85 -26.05 11.73
CA GLU A 128 -6.16 -26.84 10.71
C GLU A 128 -6.97 -26.83 9.41
N THR A 129 -6.29 -26.60 8.30
CA THR A 129 -6.89 -26.56 6.97
C THR A 129 -6.15 -27.50 6.04
N ARG A 130 -6.86 -28.07 5.05
CA ARG A 130 -6.22 -28.90 4.05
C ARG A 130 -5.35 -28.08 3.10
N PHE A 131 -5.88 -26.95 2.63
CA PHE A 131 -5.15 -26.10 1.68
C PHE A 131 -4.64 -24.82 2.35
N VAL A 132 -3.44 -24.39 1.93
CA VAL A 132 -2.83 -23.14 2.36
C VAL A 132 -2.40 -22.33 1.13
N LEU A 133 -2.83 -21.08 1.07
CA LEU A 133 -2.41 -20.10 0.09
C LEU A 133 -1.38 -19.18 0.73
N GLU A 134 -0.19 -19.15 0.18
CA GLU A 134 0.88 -18.22 0.56
C GLU A 134 1.41 -17.46 -0.64
N GLY A 135 2.06 -16.32 -0.41
CA GLY A 135 2.63 -15.56 -1.52
C GLY A 135 3.36 -14.29 -1.09
N ALA A 136 3.77 -13.57 -2.12
CA ALA A 136 4.47 -12.31 -1.97
C ALA A 136 4.04 -11.29 -3.03
N VAL A 137 3.99 -10.05 -2.65
CA VAL A 137 3.88 -8.90 -3.55
C VAL A 137 5.28 -8.56 -4.07
N GLU A 138 5.51 -8.78 -5.35
CA GLU A 138 6.80 -8.54 -6.02
C GLU A 138 6.90 -7.12 -6.58
N GLU A 139 5.79 -6.61 -7.15
CA GLU A 139 5.69 -5.24 -7.66
C GLU A 139 4.35 -4.63 -7.21
N PHE A 140 4.40 -3.38 -6.75
CA PHE A 140 3.22 -2.59 -6.35
C PHE A 140 3.53 -1.11 -6.56
N LEU A 141 3.47 -0.65 -7.81
CA LEU A 141 3.96 0.68 -8.16
C LEU A 141 3.23 1.26 -9.37
N GLU A 142 3.38 2.57 -9.54
CA GLU A 142 3.20 3.20 -10.85
C GLU A 142 4.48 3.02 -11.68
N SER A 143 4.34 2.60 -12.94
CA SER A 143 5.46 2.53 -13.89
C SER A 143 5.15 3.39 -15.10
N GLU A 144 6.11 4.22 -15.50
CA GLU A 144 6.05 4.97 -16.73
C GLU A 144 6.77 4.18 -17.83
N GLU A 145 6.02 3.56 -18.72
CA GLU A 145 6.52 2.76 -19.85
C GLU A 145 6.14 3.40 -21.18
N GLN A 146 6.64 2.84 -22.28
CA GLN A 146 6.23 3.27 -23.64
C GLN A 146 4.71 3.03 -23.78
N GLY A 147 3.92 4.10 -23.72
CA GLY A 147 2.45 4.03 -23.77
C GLY A 147 1.75 4.76 -22.62
N GLY A 148 2.50 5.26 -21.64
CA GLY A 148 1.98 6.05 -20.53
C GLY A 148 2.18 5.43 -19.16
N ALA A 149 1.63 6.10 -18.15
CA ALA A 149 1.70 5.62 -16.77
C ALA A 149 0.74 4.45 -16.54
N GLN A 150 1.20 3.40 -15.88
CA GLN A 150 0.45 2.19 -15.55
C GLN A 150 0.62 1.85 -14.08
N ALA A 151 -0.44 1.35 -13.44
CA ALA A 151 -0.33 0.65 -12.15
C ALA A 151 0.11 -0.79 -12.40
N VAL A 152 1.19 -1.21 -11.78
CA VAL A 152 1.74 -2.57 -11.91
C VAL A 152 1.59 -3.30 -10.60
N LEU A 153 0.87 -4.42 -10.63
CA LEU A 153 0.75 -5.40 -9.57
C LEU A 153 1.37 -6.71 -10.01
N ALA A 154 2.37 -7.20 -9.29
CA ALA A 154 2.91 -8.55 -9.50
C ALA A 154 2.89 -9.33 -8.18
N LEU A 155 2.32 -10.53 -8.23
CA LEU A 155 2.20 -11.46 -7.11
C LEU A 155 2.87 -12.79 -7.48
N SER A 156 3.68 -13.34 -6.58
CA SER A 156 4.02 -14.77 -6.60
C SER A 156 3.11 -15.48 -5.60
N VAL A 157 2.57 -16.61 -6.00
CA VAL A 157 1.57 -17.35 -5.22
C VAL A 157 1.89 -18.83 -5.25
N THR A 158 1.76 -19.48 -4.09
CA THR A 158 1.89 -20.93 -3.93
C THR A 158 0.66 -21.46 -3.21
N LEU A 159 0.05 -22.51 -3.78
CA LEU A 159 -1.01 -23.27 -3.12
C LEU A 159 -0.45 -24.62 -2.67
N LEU A 160 -0.61 -24.90 -1.38
CA LEU A 160 -0.17 -26.14 -0.73
C LEU A 160 -1.36 -27.01 -0.35
N ASP A 161 -1.26 -28.34 -0.57
CA ASP A 161 -2.14 -29.36 0.01
C ASP A 161 -1.43 -30.03 1.20
N LEU A 162 -1.81 -29.66 2.41
CA LEU A 162 -1.24 -30.23 3.64
C LEU A 162 -1.72 -31.66 3.92
N GLY A 163 -2.74 -32.14 3.21
CA GLY A 163 -3.16 -33.56 3.25
C GLY A 163 -2.13 -34.51 2.62
N GLN A 164 -1.19 -33.97 1.85
CA GLN A 164 -0.10 -34.77 1.28
C GLN A 164 0.96 -35.10 2.33
N ARG A 165 1.27 -36.38 2.48
CA ARG A 165 2.31 -36.85 3.43
C ARG A 165 3.71 -36.43 2.98
N GLU A 166 4.00 -36.56 1.70
CA GLU A 166 5.28 -36.19 1.10
C GLU A 166 5.34 -34.68 0.88
N VAL A 167 6.30 -34.01 1.50
CA VAL A 167 6.48 -32.55 1.42
C VAL A 167 6.63 -32.08 -0.02
N THR A 168 7.32 -32.84 -0.86
CA THR A 168 7.53 -32.53 -2.28
C THR A 168 6.26 -32.54 -3.13
N LYS A 169 5.22 -33.25 -2.68
CA LYS A 169 3.91 -33.32 -3.33
C LYS A 169 2.90 -32.32 -2.79
N ARG A 170 3.27 -31.53 -1.80
CA ARG A 170 2.37 -30.54 -1.20
C ARG A 170 2.10 -29.35 -2.12
N VAL A 171 3.05 -28.99 -2.98
CA VAL A 171 2.84 -27.86 -3.89
C VAL A 171 1.83 -28.26 -4.96
N VAL A 172 0.60 -27.75 -4.87
CA VAL A 172 -0.46 -27.97 -5.84
C VAL A 172 -0.20 -27.17 -7.10
N TYR A 173 0.12 -25.88 -6.91
CA TYR A 173 0.66 -25.05 -7.98
C TYR A 173 1.46 -23.87 -7.41
N GLN A 174 2.32 -23.33 -8.27
CA GLN A 174 3.04 -22.09 -8.01
C GLN A 174 2.99 -21.25 -9.28
N ARG A 175 2.59 -19.98 -9.15
CA ARG A 175 2.39 -19.09 -10.30
C ARG A 175 2.71 -17.65 -9.94
N ARG A 176 3.21 -16.93 -10.95
CA ARG A 176 3.36 -15.48 -10.92
C ARG A 176 2.23 -14.83 -11.71
N TYR A 177 1.55 -13.88 -11.10
CA TYR A 177 0.54 -13.01 -11.72
C TYR A 177 1.14 -11.63 -11.90
N ARG A 178 1.02 -11.03 -13.08
CA ARG A 178 1.41 -9.64 -13.31
C ARG A 178 0.34 -8.95 -14.14
N PHE A 179 -0.23 -7.90 -13.58
CA PHE A 179 -1.22 -7.06 -14.22
C PHE A 179 -0.69 -5.63 -14.28
N ALA A 180 -0.90 -5.00 -15.42
CA ALA A 180 -0.51 -3.62 -15.67
C ALA A 180 -1.73 -2.88 -16.22
N GLU A 181 -2.24 -1.94 -15.44
CA GLU A 181 -3.47 -1.19 -15.75
C GLU A 181 -3.15 0.27 -16.04
N PRO A 182 -3.58 0.83 -17.17
CA PRO A 182 -3.29 2.22 -17.51
C PRO A 182 -3.95 3.17 -16.52
N LEU A 183 -3.23 4.22 -16.13
CA LEU A 183 -3.78 5.31 -15.35
C LEU A 183 -4.67 6.18 -16.25
N GLN A 184 -5.94 6.38 -15.84
CA GLN A 184 -6.86 7.30 -16.54
C GLN A 184 -6.55 8.78 -16.24
N ALA A 185 -5.95 9.04 -15.07
CA ALA A 185 -5.49 10.35 -14.66
C ALA A 185 -4.13 10.18 -13.94
N ARG A 186 -3.24 11.15 -14.10
CA ARG A 186 -1.96 11.14 -13.39
C ARG A 186 -2.17 11.45 -11.90
N GLY A 187 -1.26 10.94 -11.07
CA GLY A 187 -1.22 11.22 -9.64
C GLY A 187 -1.78 10.10 -8.75
N PRO A 188 -1.75 10.30 -7.43
CA PRO A 188 -2.05 9.24 -6.45
C PRO A 188 -3.43 8.62 -6.63
N LEU A 189 -4.46 9.42 -6.90
CA LEU A 189 -5.83 8.90 -7.11
C LEU A 189 -5.93 8.05 -8.37
N GLY A 190 -5.27 8.46 -9.47
CA GLY A 190 -5.20 7.66 -10.69
C GLY A 190 -4.50 6.33 -10.49
N LEU A 191 -3.40 6.32 -9.70
CA LEU A 191 -2.71 5.10 -9.29
C LEU A 191 -3.62 4.18 -8.48
N VAL A 192 -4.36 4.71 -7.49
CA VAL A 192 -5.29 3.92 -6.67
C VAL A 192 -6.36 3.26 -7.52
N GLN A 193 -6.97 3.99 -8.45
CA GLN A 193 -8.02 3.48 -9.32
C GLN A 193 -7.50 2.37 -10.26
N ALA A 194 -6.33 2.57 -10.85
CA ALA A 194 -5.71 1.58 -11.72
C ALA A 194 -5.23 0.34 -10.94
N MET A 195 -4.67 0.53 -9.74
CA MET A 195 -4.25 -0.56 -8.87
C MET A 195 -5.45 -1.38 -8.35
N SER A 196 -6.60 -0.72 -8.11
CA SER A 196 -7.85 -1.40 -7.75
C SER A 196 -8.30 -2.35 -8.86
N ARG A 197 -8.25 -1.91 -10.14
CA ARG A 197 -8.54 -2.78 -11.29
C ARG A 197 -7.53 -3.93 -11.42
N ALA A 198 -6.24 -3.64 -11.26
CA ALA A 198 -5.20 -4.67 -11.31
C ALA A 198 -5.41 -5.73 -10.21
N MET A 199 -5.81 -5.32 -9.00
CA MET A 199 -6.11 -6.24 -7.90
C MET A 199 -7.37 -7.07 -8.18
N GLU A 200 -8.43 -6.47 -8.71
CA GLU A 200 -9.65 -7.18 -9.12
C GLU A 200 -9.33 -8.28 -10.15
N MET A 201 -8.56 -7.95 -11.19
CA MET A 201 -8.14 -8.91 -12.23
C MET A 201 -7.24 -10.01 -11.66
N SER A 202 -6.29 -9.65 -10.77
CA SER A 202 -5.42 -10.62 -10.09
C SER A 202 -6.22 -11.60 -9.25
N SER A 203 -7.17 -11.09 -8.47
CA SER A 203 -8.05 -11.89 -7.61
C SER A 203 -8.92 -12.85 -8.44
N ALA A 204 -9.50 -12.37 -9.54
CA ALA A 204 -10.31 -13.19 -10.43
C ALA A 204 -9.50 -14.33 -11.07
N ALA A 205 -8.31 -14.02 -11.61
CA ALA A 205 -7.43 -15.01 -12.22
C ALA A 205 -6.97 -16.07 -11.19
N LEU A 206 -6.59 -15.61 -9.99
CA LEU A 206 -6.19 -16.49 -8.89
C LEU A 206 -7.33 -17.45 -8.47
N LEU A 207 -8.56 -16.92 -8.34
CA LEU A 207 -9.74 -17.72 -7.99
C LEU A 207 -10.01 -18.82 -9.01
N ASP A 208 -9.94 -18.52 -10.31
CA ASP A 208 -10.17 -19.50 -11.37
C ASP A 208 -9.09 -20.59 -11.37
N ASP A 209 -7.82 -20.22 -11.25
CA ASP A 209 -6.71 -21.16 -11.18
C ASP A 209 -6.78 -22.04 -9.92
N MET A 210 -7.06 -21.47 -8.76
CA MET A 210 -7.21 -22.20 -7.50
C MET A 210 -8.35 -23.21 -7.58
N LYS A 211 -9.49 -22.79 -8.13
CA LYS A 211 -10.66 -23.68 -8.31
C LYS A 211 -10.32 -24.90 -9.16
N ALA A 212 -9.57 -24.70 -10.25
CA ALA A 212 -9.12 -25.79 -11.11
C ALA A 212 -8.13 -26.71 -10.36
N ALA A 213 -7.10 -26.14 -9.76
CA ALA A 213 -6.02 -26.87 -9.09
C ALA A 213 -6.55 -27.69 -7.87
N VAL A 214 -7.41 -27.09 -7.05
CA VAL A 214 -8.01 -27.80 -5.90
C VAL A 214 -8.92 -28.93 -6.38
N LYS A 215 -9.74 -28.69 -7.41
CA LYS A 215 -10.62 -29.73 -7.98
C LYS A 215 -9.83 -30.93 -8.47
N ASP A 216 -8.66 -30.71 -9.07
CA ASP A 216 -7.79 -31.80 -9.54
C ASP A 216 -7.10 -32.50 -8.35
N ALA A 217 -6.68 -31.77 -7.32
CA ALA A 217 -6.05 -32.33 -6.12
C ALA A 217 -6.98 -33.16 -5.21
N ILE A 218 -8.29 -32.90 -5.25
CA ILE A 218 -9.28 -33.66 -4.45
C ILE A 218 -9.91 -34.85 -5.20
N ARG A 219 -9.63 -34.99 -6.49
CA ARG A 219 -10.05 -36.19 -7.24
C ARG A 219 -9.41 -37.45 -6.64
N PRO A 220 -10.18 -38.51 -6.45
CA PRO A 220 -9.69 -39.77 -5.93
C PRO A 220 -8.69 -40.44 -6.87
#